data_dd28a0d0f1312eaff7b50724b587851c
#
_entry.id   dd28a0d0f1312eaff7b50724b587851c
#
_cell.length_a   1.000
_cell.length_b   1.000
_cell.length_c   1.000
_cell.angle_alpha   90.00
_cell.angle_beta   90.00
_cell.angle_gamma   90.00
#
_symmetry.space_group_name_H-M   'P 1'
#
loop_
_entity.id
_entity.type
_entity.pdbx_description
1 polymer ?
#
loop_
_entity_poly.entity_id
_entity_poly.type
_entity_poly.pdbx_seq_one_letter_code
_entity_poly.pdbx_strand_id
1 'polypeptide(L)'
;GPCAGVAVYSPAITDFIIMTKGRSYMFITGPDVIKSVTHEDVTMEELGGAETHSTISGIAHLVGEDDHHTLSLIRELLSFLPSNNMEEPPFKETSDPIDRVDESLNLLIPENPNQPYDMKILINTVLDDNYFFELQENFAPNIIIGFGRLGGRVVGIVANQPEHLAGA
;
A
#
# COMPACT_ATOMS: atom_id res chain seq x y z
N GLY A 1 13.66 3.58 11.18
CA GLY A 1 14.91 4.33 11.36
C GLY A 1 15.81 4.27 10.13
N PRO A 2 17.01 4.91 10.15
CA PRO A 2 17.95 4.86 9.04
C PRO A 2 18.49 3.44 8.84
N CYS A 3 18.53 2.98 7.58
CA CYS A 3 19.07 1.70 7.18
C CYS A 3 19.93 1.90 5.93
N ALA A 4 21.25 1.75 6.07
CA ALA A 4 22.19 2.08 5.00
C ALA A 4 23.22 0.98 4.78
N GLY A 5 23.83 0.96 3.59
CA GLY A 5 24.85 0.00 3.22
C GLY A 5 24.31 -1.41 3.14
N VAL A 6 25.13 -2.38 3.57
CA VAL A 6 24.77 -3.81 3.55
C VAL A 6 23.51 -4.12 4.39
N ALA A 7 23.25 -3.33 5.43
CA ALA A 7 22.10 -3.53 6.31
C ALA A 7 20.75 -3.33 5.58
N VAL A 8 20.72 -2.60 4.46
CA VAL A 8 19.48 -2.34 3.71
C VAL A 8 19.00 -3.55 2.91
N TYR A 9 19.88 -4.48 2.58
CA TYR A 9 19.52 -5.65 1.76
C TYR A 9 18.48 -6.54 2.44
N SER A 10 18.62 -6.77 3.74
CA SER A 10 17.71 -7.64 4.48
C SER A 10 16.27 -7.12 4.48
N PRO A 11 15.98 -5.87 4.90
CA PRO A 11 14.63 -5.34 4.79
C PRO A 11 14.14 -5.20 3.34
N ALA A 12 15.02 -4.89 2.38
CA ALA A 12 14.63 -4.68 1.00
C ALA A 12 14.09 -5.94 0.28
N ILE A 13 14.37 -7.13 0.81
CA ILE A 13 13.89 -8.42 0.27
C ILE A 13 12.73 -9.02 1.08
N THR A 14 12.17 -8.30 2.03
CA THR A 14 10.97 -8.74 2.78
C THR A 14 9.69 -8.45 1.99
N ASP A 15 8.60 -9.16 2.34
CA ASP A 15 7.31 -9.03 1.66
C ASP A 15 6.68 -7.65 1.82
N PHE A 16 6.86 -7.03 3.01
CA PHE A 16 6.29 -5.72 3.30
C PHE A 16 7.32 -4.80 3.93
N ILE A 17 7.39 -3.58 3.40
CA ILE A 17 8.25 -2.52 3.92
C ILE A 17 7.36 -1.36 4.33
N ILE A 18 7.46 -0.98 5.59
CA ILE A 18 6.71 0.12 6.18
C ILE A 18 7.71 1.16 6.66
N MET A 19 7.55 2.39 6.22
CA MET A 19 8.45 3.50 6.55
C MET A 19 7.72 4.59 7.33
N THR A 20 8.45 5.30 8.17
CA THR A 20 7.94 6.46 8.92
C THR A 20 8.51 7.73 8.32
N LYS A 21 7.66 8.71 7.97
CA LYS A 21 8.07 10.00 7.42
C LYS A 21 9.12 10.70 8.28
N GLY A 22 10.16 11.23 7.63
CA GLY A 22 11.23 11.98 8.28
C GLY A 22 12.08 11.20 9.30
N ARG A 23 11.91 9.87 9.39
CA ARG A 23 12.64 9.00 10.33
C ARG A 23 13.21 7.74 9.70
N SER A 24 12.56 7.23 8.65
CA SER A 24 13.01 6.02 7.95
C SER A 24 13.72 6.39 6.66
N TYR A 25 14.90 5.83 6.49
CA TYR A 25 15.72 6.03 5.29
C TYR A 25 16.29 4.69 4.85
N MET A 26 16.24 4.39 3.57
CA MET A 26 16.80 3.18 2.97
C MET A 26 17.64 3.55 1.74
N PHE A 27 18.94 3.32 1.79
CA PHE A 27 19.86 3.53 0.65
C PHE A 27 21.12 2.69 0.79
N ILE A 28 21.75 2.33 -0.33
CA ILE A 28 22.99 1.55 -0.35
C ILE A 28 24.16 2.44 0.07
N THR A 29 24.26 3.65 -0.49
CA THR A 29 25.27 4.64 -0.15
C THR A 29 24.61 5.94 0.29
N GLY A 30 25.18 6.59 1.31
CA GLY A 30 24.63 7.85 1.84
C GLY A 30 25.02 9.07 0.99
N PRO A 31 24.41 10.23 1.28
CA PRO A 31 24.61 11.48 0.56
C PRO A 31 26.10 11.89 0.41
N ASP A 32 26.89 11.73 1.47
CA ASP A 32 28.31 12.11 1.46
C ASP A 32 29.12 11.30 0.45
N VAL A 33 28.81 10.02 0.29
CA VAL A 33 29.47 9.16 -0.71
C VAL A 33 29.06 9.58 -2.12
N ILE A 34 27.77 9.85 -2.34
CA ILE A 34 27.27 10.34 -3.63
C ILE A 34 27.95 11.64 -3.99
N LYS A 35 28.01 12.59 -3.08
CA LYS A 35 28.68 13.87 -3.28
C LYS A 35 30.17 13.71 -3.63
N SER A 36 30.85 12.77 -3.02
CA SER A 36 32.28 12.53 -3.29
C SER A 36 32.55 11.83 -4.63
N VAL A 37 31.61 11.03 -5.13
CA VAL A 37 31.80 10.21 -6.35
C VAL A 37 31.16 10.86 -7.57
N THR A 38 29.89 11.32 -7.48
CA THR A 38 29.15 11.89 -8.60
C THR A 38 29.07 13.42 -8.57
N HIS A 39 29.49 14.05 -7.45
CA HIS A 39 29.42 15.48 -7.21
C HIS A 39 27.98 16.04 -7.12
N GLU A 40 27.01 15.17 -6.87
CA GLU A 40 25.62 15.53 -6.68
C GLU A 40 25.36 15.85 -5.20
N ASP A 41 24.66 16.95 -4.94
CA ASP A 41 24.16 17.29 -3.60
C ASP A 41 22.71 16.75 -3.47
N VAL A 42 22.53 15.74 -2.62
CA VAL A 42 21.23 15.13 -2.34
C VAL A 42 21.01 15.03 -0.83
N THR A 43 19.80 15.21 -0.39
CA THR A 43 19.43 14.99 1.02
C THR A 43 19.15 13.51 1.28
N MET A 44 19.12 13.10 2.56
CA MET A 44 18.73 11.72 2.92
C MET A 44 17.31 11.40 2.49
N GLU A 45 16.40 12.39 2.54
CA GLU A 45 14.99 12.21 2.15
C GLU A 45 14.85 12.02 0.64
N GLU A 46 15.50 12.85 -0.17
CA GLU A 46 15.50 12.72 -1.63
C GLU A 46 16.15 11.42 -2.11
N LEU A 47 17.20 10.96 -1.41
CA LEU A 47 17.93 9.75 -1.77
C LEU A 47 17.16 8.47 -1.46
N GLY A 48 16.52 8.40 -0.29
CA GLY A 48 15.88 7.16 0.16
C GLY A 48 14.99 7.35 1.37
N GLY A 49 14.30 8.48 1.46
CA GLY A 49 13.27 8.73 2.46
C GLY A 49 11.96 8.01 2.18
N ALA A 50 11.03 8.09 3.12
CA ALA A 50 9.74 7.44 3.00
C ALA A 50 8.94 7.93 1.79
N GLU A 51 8.99 9.22 1.48
CA GLU A 51 8.33 9.81 0.31
C GLU A 51 8.89 9.24 -1.00
N THR A 52 10.22 9.27 -1.16
CA THR A 52 10.91 8.74 -2.34
C THR A 52 10.58 7.26 -2.57
N HIS A 53 10.58 6.46 -1.50
CA HIS A 53 10.30 5.03 -1.63
C HIS A 53 8.81 4.70 -1.79
N SER A 54 7.89 5.57 -1.43
CA SER A 54 6.46 5.35 -1.65
C SER A 54 5.96 5.89 -2.99
N THR A 55 6.65 6.87 -3.61
CA THR A 55 6.17 7.52 -4.84
C THR A 55 7.01 7.20 -6.08
N ILE A 56 8.32 7.03 -5.92
CA ILE A 56 9.26 6.89 -7.04
C ILE A 56 9.72 5.44 -7.22
N SER A 57 10.20 4.79 -6.15
CA SER A 57 10.74 3.42 -6.27
C SER A 57 9.72 2.32 -5.99
N GLY A 58 8.61 2.63 -5.32
CA GLY A 58 7.59 1.66 -4.93
C GLY A 58 8.04 0.66 -3.86
N ILE A 59 9.19 0.86 -3.24
CA ILE A 59 9.72 -0.06 -2.21
C ILE A 59 8.91 0.01 -0.93
N ALA A 60 8.48 1.21 -0.50
CA ALA A 60 7.64 1.37 0.68
C ALA A 60 6.18 1.04 0.36
N HIS A 61 5.66 -0.03 0.95
CA HIS A 61 4.27 -0.45 0.79
C HIS A 61 3.32 0.42 1.60
N LEU A 62 3.75 0.88 2.77
CA LEU A 62 2.98 1.74 3.66
C LEU A 62 3.88 2.82 4.26
N VAL A 63 3.31 4.00 4.51
CA VAL A 63 4.02 5.11 5.13
C VAL A 63 3.22 5.64 6.31
N GLY A 64 3.81 5.59 7.50
CA GLY A 64 3.24 6.20 8.70
C GLY A 64 3.70 7.64 8.88
N GLU A 65 2.81 8.51 9.34
CA GLU A 65 3.11 9.91 9.64
C GLU A 65 4.09 10.04 10.82
N ASP A 66 3.95 9.14 11.79
CA ASP A 66 4.80 9.03 12.97
C ASP A 66 4.94 7.57 13.42
N ASP A 67 5.69 7.33 14.50
CA ASP A 67 5.92 5.97 15.01
C ASP A 67 4.63 5.29 15.50
N HIS A 68 3.68 6.05 16.08
CA HIS A 68 2.40 5.50 16.55
C HIS A 68 1.53 5.07 15.38
N HIS A 69 1.43 5.90 14.35
CA HIS A 69 0.70 5.57 13.13
C HIS A 69 1.36 4.38 12.44
N THR A 70 2.69 4.36 12.32
CA THR A 70 3.43 3.22 11.74
C THR A 70 3.13 1.91 12.47
N LEU A 71 3.12 1.92 13.83
CA LEU A 71 2.77 0.74 14.62
C LEU A 71 1.31 0.31 14.43
N SER A 72 0.40 1.25 14.20
CA SER A 72 -1.00 0.94 13.89
C SER A 72 -1.14 0.26 12.55
N LEU A 73 -0.46 0.76 11.51
CA LEU A 73 -0.41 0.15 10.17
C LEU A 73 0.17 -1.29 10.22
N ILE A 74 1.23 -1.50 11.01
CA ILE A 74 1.80 -2.84 11.20
C ILE A 74 0.79 -3.80 11.82
N ARG A 75 0.11 -3.39 12.90
CA ARG A 75 -0.92 -4.23 13.55
C ARG A 75 -2.08 -4.53 12.62
N GLU A 76 -2.47 -3.55 11.82
CA GLU A 76 -3.53 -3.71 10.85
C GLU A 76 -3.14 -4.67 9.73
N LEU A 77 -1.97 -4.52 9.13
CA LEU A 77 -1.44 -5.46 8.15
C LEU A 77 -1.41 -6.90 8.70
N LEU A 78 -0.92 -7.07 9.92
CA LEU A 78 -0.87 -8.40 10.56
C LEU A 78 -2.27 -8.99 10.81
N SER A 79 -3.32 -8.17 10.85
CA SER A 79 -4.70 -8.68 10.96
C SER A 79 -5.22 -9.36 9.70
N PHE A 80 -4.54 -9.17 8.56
CA PHE A 80 -4.86 -9.82 7.28
C PHE A 80 -3.99 -11.04 6.99
N LEU A 81 -2.92 -11.26 7.74
CA LEU A 81 -1.95 -12.31 7.46
C LEU A 81 -2.07 -13.47 8.46
N PRO A 82 -1.87 -14.73 8.02
CA PRO A 82 -1.80 -15.85 8.94
C PRO A 82 -0.50 -15.80 9.77
N SER A 83 -0.51 -16.43 10.95
CA SER A 83 0.69 -16.48 11.79
C SER A 83 1.81 -17.35 11.20
N ASN A 84 1.46 -18.27 10.30
CA ASN A 84 2.38 -19.15 9.57
C ASN A 84 1.69 -19.76 8.35
N ASN A 85 2.43 -20.47 7.52
CA ASN A 85 1.95 -21.06 6.27
C ASN A 85 1.00 -22.26 6.43
N MET A 86 0.76 -22.73 7.66
CA MET A 86 -0.16 -23.83 7.96
C MET A 86 -1.51 -23.35 8.50
N GLU A 87 -1.64 -22.05 8.73
CA GLU A 87 -2.86 -21.44 9.27
C GLU A 87 -3.56 -20.58 8.20
N GLU A 88 -4.87 -20.46 8.35
CA GLU A 88 -5.66 -19.50 7.55
C GLU A 88 -5.49 -18.08 8.12
N PRO A 89 -5.67 -17.03 7.28
CA PRO A 89 -5.74 -15.66 7.77
C PRO A 89 -6.83 -15.49 8.84
N PRO A 90 -6.64 -14.57 9.80
CA PRO A 90 -7.59 -14.36 10.88
C PRO A 90 -9.00 -14.02 10.37
N PHE A 91 -9.99 -14.76 10.82
CA PHE A 91 -11.40 -14.45 10.59
C PHE A 91 -11.84 -13.29 11.50
N LYS A 92 -12.60 -12.35 10.95
CA LYS A 92 -13.21 -11.25 11.70
C LYS A 92 -14.72 -11.30 11.52
N GLU A 93 -15.46 -11.42 12.61
CA GLU A 93 -16.93 -11.33 12.54
C GLU A 93 -17.35 -9.99 11.92
N THR A 94 -18.33 -10.05 11.04
CA THR A 94 -18.94 -8.88 10.40
C THR A 94 -20.45 -8.94 10.56
N SER A 95 -21.08 -7.76 10.66
CA SER A 95 -22.54 -7.62 10.59
C SER A 95 -23.04 -7.43 9.16
N ASP A 96 -22.14 -7.37 8.20
CA ASP A 96 -22.46 -7.17 6.77
C ASP A 96 -23.13 -8.46 6.23
N PRO A 97 -24.36 -8.39 5.71
CA PRO A 97 -25.06 -9.57 5.20
C PRO A 97 -24.33 -10.20 4.01
N ILE A 98 -24.17 -11.51 4.02
CA ILE A 98 -23.49 -12.25 2.96
C ILE A 98 -24.20 -12.17 1.60
N ASP A 99 -25.51 -11.89 1.64
CA ASP A 99 -26.39 -11.74 0.48
C ASP A 99 -26.72 -10.26 0.19
N ARG A 100 -25.96 -9.34 0.73
CA ARG A 100 -26.12 -7.90 0.48
C ARG A 100 -26.04 -7.58 -1.01
N VAL A 101 -27.00 -6.81 -1.48
CA VAL A 101 -27.03 -6.24 -2.83
C VAL A 101 -26.99 -4.73 -2.70
N ASP A 102 -26.09 -4.09 -3.44
CA ASP A 102 -25.96 -2.63 -3.44
C ASP A 102 -26.34 -2.07 -4.81
N GLU A 103 -27.52 -1.42 -4.86
CA GLU A 103 -28.07 -0.83 -6.10
C GLU A 103 -27.21 0.33 -6.64
N SER A 104 -26.36 0.96 -5.82
CA SER A 104 -25.47 2.03 -6.26
C SER A 104 -24.45 1.55 -7.31
N LEU A 105 -24.09 0.28 -7.29
CA LEU A 105 -23.19 -0.33 -8.25
C LEU A 105 -23.72 -0.30 -9.68
N ASN A 106 -25.04 -0.30 -9.86
CA ASN A 106 -25.67 -0.18 -11.17
C ASN A 106 -25.42 1.17 -11.85
N LEU A 107 -25.08 2.20 -11.06
CA LEU A 107 -24.84 3.56 -11.54
C LEU A 107 -23.36 3.94 -11.55
N LEU A 108 -22.51 3.10 -10.99
CA LEU A 108 -21.07 3.41 -10.84
C LEU A 108 -20.33 3.42 -12.17
N ILE A 109 -20.63 2.46 -13.03
CA ILE A 109 -19.99 2.36 -14.34
C ILE A 109 -20.71 3.30 -15.31
N PRO A 110 -20.02 4.31 -15.87
CA PRO A 110 -20.64 5.24 -16.81
C PRO A 110 -21.09 4.53 -18.10
N GLU A 111 -22.23 4.96 -18.67
CA GLU A 111 -22.67 4.50 -19.99
C GLU A 111 -21.69 4.90 -21.11
N ASN A 112 -21.01 6.04 -20.94
CA ASN A 112 -19.98 6.47 -21.87
C ASN A 112 -18.65 5.75 -21.59
N PRO A 113 -18.15 4.88 -22.48
CA PRO A 113 -16.94 4.11 -22.27
C PRO A 113 -15.65 4.96 -22.16
N ASN A 114 -15.70 6.25 -22.54
CA ASN A 114 -14.59 7.18 -22.41
C ASN A 114 -14.61 7.97 -21.10
N GLN A 115 -15.59 7.76 -20.25
CA GLN A 115 -15.69 8.41 -18.96
C GLN A 115 -15.03 7.50 -17.90
N PRO A 116 -13.96 7.95 -17.24
CA PRO A 116 -13.33 7.18 -16.16
C PRO A 116 -14.23 7.16 -14.91
N TYR A 117 -14.00 6.17 -14.07
CA TYR A 117 -14.62 6.04 -12.76
C TYR A 117 -13.59 5.57 -11.74
N ASP A 118 -13.82 5.89 -10.46
CA ASP A 118 -12.96 5.46 -9.36
C ASP A 118 -13.29 4.02 -8.96
N MET A 119 -12.37 3.10 -9.25
CA MET A 119 -12.50 1.69 -8.89
C MET A 119 -12.50 1.48 -7.36
N LYS A 120 -11.91 2.37 -6.57
CA LYS A 120 -11.93 2.26 -5.10
C LYS A 120 -13.35 2.34 -4.54
N ILE A 121 -14.26 3.06 -5.19
CA ILE A 121 -15.68 3.10 -4.79
C ILE A 121 -16.29 1.70 -4.91
N LEU A 122 -16.05 1.00 -6.04
CA LEU A 122 -16.52 -0.37 -6.23
C LEU A 122 -15.93 -1.31 -5.18
N ILE A 123 -14.61 -1.26 -5.00
CA ILE A 123 -13.90 -2.11 -4.03
C ILE A 123 -14.48 -1.92 -2.63
N ASN A 124 -14.60 -0.68 -2.16
CA ASN A 124 -15.14 -0.40 -0.83
C ASN A 124 -16.61 -0.86 -0.70
N THR A 125 -17.43 -0.63 -1.74
CA THR A 125 -18.84 -1.04 -1.71
C THR A 125 -19.02 -2.56 -1.62
N VAL A 126 -18.13 -3.33 -2.23
CA VAL A 126 -18.21 -4.80 -2.21
C VAL A 126 -17.65 -5.42 -0.94
N LEU A 127 -16.64 -4.80 -0.33
CA LEU A 127 -15.97 -5.33 0.85
C LEU A 127 -16.81 -5.13 2.13
N ASP A 128 -16.62 -6.01 3.09
CA ASP A 128 -17.23 -5.92 4.43
C ASP A 128 -16.89 -4.58 5.07
N ASP A 129 -17.85 -3.99 5.77
CA ASP A 129 -17.70 -2.72 6.50
C ASP A 129 -17.26 -1.54 5.58
N ASN A 130 -17.36 -1.67 4.26
CA ASN A 130 -16.82 -0.74 3.25
C ASN A 130 -15.34 -0.42 3.49
N TYR A 131 -14.54 -1.41 3.86
CA TYR A 131 -13.17 -1.20 4.28
C TYR A 131 -12.16 -1.93 3.40
N PHE A 132 -11.26 -1.15 2.81
CA PHE A 132 -10.14 -1.61 1.99
C PHE A 132 -8.82 -1.11 2.58
N PHE A 133 -7.90 -2.02 2.84
CA PHE A 133 -6.54 -1.72 3.28
C PHE A 133 -5.62 -1.68 2.07
N GLU A 134 -5.43 -0.50 1.52
CA GLU A 134 -4.64 -0.27 0.31
C GLU A 134 -3.14 -0.34 0.60
N LEU A 135 -2.39 -0.95 -0.30
CA LEU A 135 -0.94 -0.99 -0.31
C LEU A 135 -0.41 -0.17 -1.49
N GLN A 136 0.75 0.46 -1.32
CA GLN A 136 1.42 1.26 -2.36
C GLN A 136 0.54 2.34 -3.01
N GLU A 137 -0.36 2.94 -2.25
CA GLU A 137 -1.34 3.93 -2.72
C GLU A 137 -0.72 5.05 -3.58
N ASN A 138 0.53 5.44 -3.30
CA ASN A 138 1.23 6.53 -3.98
C ASN A 138 2.13 6.08 -5.14
N PHE A 139 2.20 4.77 -5.41
CA PHE A 139 3.03 4.21 -6.48
C PHE A 139 2.19 3.52 -7.54
N ALA A 140 2.43 3.85 -8.82
CA ALA A 140 1.70 3.31 -9.95
C ALA A 140 0.17 3.35 -9.76
N PRO A 141 -0.44 4.55 -9.60
CA PRO A 141 -1.84 4.71 -9.19
C PRO A 141 -2.87 4.19 -10.22
N ASN A 142 -2.43 3.73 -11.38
CA ASN A 142 -3.24 3.02 -12.37
C ASN A 142 -3.58 1.57 -11.95
N ILE A 143 -2.90 1.02 -10.94
CA ILE A 143 -3.18 -0.29 -10.35
C ILE A 143 -3.42 -0.14 -8.86
N ILE A 144 -4.49 -0.74 -8.36
CA ILE A 144 -4.87 -0.77 -6.96
C ILE A 144 -4.54 -2.16 -6.42
N ILE A 145 -3.83 -2.23 -5.30
CA ILE A 145 -3.54 -3.47 -4.59
C ILE A 145 -3.81 -3.31 -3.09
N GLY A 146 -4.24 -4.37 -2.45
CA GLY A 146 -4.48 -4.33 -1.01
C GLY A 146 -5.27 -5.52 -0.50
N PHE A 147 -5.75 -5.39 0.74
CA PHE A 147 -6.53 -6.40 1.43
C PHE A 147 -7.90 -5.87 1.85
N GLY A 148 -8.85 -6.77 1.90
CA GLY A 148 -10.17 -6.52 2.46
C GLY A 148 -10.74 -7.80 3.04
N ARG A 149 -12.04 -7.77 3.37
CA ARG A 149 -12.76 -8.95 3.83
C ARG A 149 -14.08 -9.11 3.08
N LEU A 150 -14.47 -10.37 2.90
CA LEU A 150 -15.77 -10.77 2.39
C LEU A 150 -16.33 -11.87 3.28
N GLY A 151 -17.45 -11.60 3.94
CA GLY A 151 -18.03 -12.51 4.92
C GLY A 151 -17.05 -12.84 6.05
N GLY A 152 -16.29 -11.87 6.51
CA GLY A 152 -15.26 -11.98 7.57
C GLY A 152 -13.94 -12.62 7.13
N ARG A 153 -13.84 -13.15 5.91
CA ARG A 153 -12.63 -13.80 5.37
C ARG A 153 -11.77 -12.81 4.62
N VAL A 154 -10.46 -12.91 4.81
CA VAL A 154 -9.50 -12.05 4.11
C VAL A 154 -9.45 -12.38 2.63
N VAL A 155 -9.44 -11.33 1.82
CA VAL A 155 -9.25 -11.39 0.36
C VAL A 155 -8.17 -10.39 -0.06
N GLY A 156 -7.33 -10.78 -1.00
CA GLY A 156 -6.42 -9.88 -1.71
C GLY A 156 -7.14 -9.27 -2.92
N ILE A 157 -6.98 -7.98 -3.11
CA ILE A 157 -7.55 -7.21 -4.22
C ILE A 157 -6.43 -6.77 -5.15
N VAL A 158 -6.63 -6.97 -6.45
CA VAL A 158 -5.83 -6.38 -7.52
C VAL A 158 -6.81 -5.86 -8.56
N ALA A 159 -6.74 -4.57 -8.85
CA ALA A 159 -7.66 -3.93 -9.78
C ALA A 159 -6.96 -2.83 -10.59
N ASN A 160 -7.48 -2.55 -11.79
CA ASN A 160 -7.11 -1.35 -12.54
C ASN A 160 -7.81 -0.13 -11.95
N GLN A 161 -7.16 1.04 -12.01
CA GLN A 161 -7.79 2.33 -11.66
C GLN A 161 -8.05 3.14 -12.93
N PRO A 162 -9.28 3.14 -13.46
CA PRO A 162 -9.60 3.84 -14.71
C PRO A 162 -9.37 5.36 -14.69
N GLU A 163 -9.39 5.99 -13.52
CA GLU A 163 -9.08 7.41 -13.39
C GLU A 163 -7.62 7.76 -13.71
N HIS A 164 -6.72 6.77 -13.62
CA HIS A 164 -5.30 6.96 -13.92
C HIS A 164 -4.93 6.18 -15.18
N LEU A 165 -4.50 6.90 -16.23
CA LEU A 165 -4.07 6.32 -17.51
C LEU A 165 -5.05 5.30 -18.10
N ALA A 166 -6.35 5.49 -17.86
CA ALA A 166 -7.41 4.54 -18.22
C ALA A 166 -7.21 3.12 -17.64
N GLY A 167 -6.45 2.98 -16.57
CA GLY A 167 -6.15 1.72 -15.93
C GLY A 167 -5.14 0.83 -16.68
N ALA A 168 -4.31 1.44 -17.53
CA ALA A 168 -3.33 0.74 -18.36
C ALA A 168 -1.92 0.76 -17.74
#